data_9fb8617db6ccf4ecc2c0437274620318
#
_entry.id   9fb8617db6ccf4ecc2c0437274620318
#
_cell.length_a   1.000
_cell.length_b   1.000
_cell.length_c   1.000
_cell.angle_alpha   90.00
_cell.angle_beta   90.00
_cell.angle_gamma   90.00
#
_symmetry.space_group_name_H-M   'P 1'
#
loop_
_entity.id
_entity.type
_entity.pdbx_description
1 polymer ?
#
loop_
_entity_poly.entity_id
_entity_poly.type
_entity_poly.pdbx_seq_one_letter_code
_entity_poly.pdbx_strand_id
1 'polypeptide(L)'
;MSRIHLDEDYHVHSRYSDDGQSTLEANLLAAEHAGLRAICLVDHVHEDTTWVPDLIDAVHHLRRAQLRVLVGVETEILDRGGRLDLPDSVAGVDYVLLADHQFPSDAGPVSAYSVRAMLARGELDAEGVVECLVDAIVGAMARVEHPIVAHPFSLLPRVGLDESHVSDSLVDYLARGARRHGAFVELNEKWNCPGPRLVTALARSGVQLVAGSDSHHCSTIGVFDRVRANLEDSVRADMLQPAAAQLA
;
A
#
# COMPACT_ATOMS: atom_id res chain seq x y z
N MET A 1 4.01 -12.67 -15.74
CA MET A 1 3.47 -11.54 -14.97
C MET A 1 2.31 -12.05 -14.12
N SER A 2 2.30 -11.82 -12.81
CA SER A 2 1.15 -12.09 -11.97
C SER A 2 -0.01 -11.23 -12.44
N ARG A 3 -1.20 -11.83 -12.56
CA ARG A 3 -2.38 -11.13 -13.07
C ARG A 3 -2.94 -10.27 -11.94
N ILE A 4 -3.02 -8.97 -12.14
CA ILE A 4 -3.69 -8.06 -11.20
C ILE A 4 -5.19 -8.17 -11.43
N HIS A 5 -5.94 -8.32 -10.34
CA HIS A 5 -7.38 -8.51 -10.35
C HIS A 5 -8.07 -7.21 -9.91
N LEU A 6 -8.81 -6.57 -10.82
CA LEU A 6 -9.60 -5.37 -10.52
C LEU A 6 -11.04 -5.70 -10.07
N ASP A 7 -11.32 -6.96 -9.85
CA ASP A 7 -12.50 -7.48 -9.19
C ASP A 7 -12.22 -7.87 -7.71
N GLU A 8 -11.10 -7.37 -7.17
CA GLU A 8 -10.70 -7.47 -5.78
C GLU A 8 -10.24 -6.11 -5.27
N ASP A 9 -10.62 -5.73 -4.05
CA ASP A 9 -10.23 -4.47 -3.40
C ASP A 9 -9.57 -4.77 -2.05
N TYR A 10 -8.27 -4.50 -1.95
CA TYR A 10 -7.46 -4.87 -0.79
C TYR A 10 -7.30 -3.74 0.23
N HIS A 11 -7.96 -2.57 0.04
CA HIS A 11 -7.80 -1.42 0.92
C HIS A 11 -9.09 -0.63 1.05
N VAL A 12 -9.91 -0.98 2.04
CA VAL A 12 -11.22 -0.36 2.30
C VAL A 12 -11.41 -0.10 3.78
N HIS A 13 -11.51 1.19 4.15
CA HIS A 13 -11.73 1.61 5.53
C HIS A 13 -13.18 1.56 5.96
N SER A 14 -13.39 1.39 7.25
CA SER A 14 -14.69 1.42 7.89
C SER A 14 -14.72 2.42 9.06
N ARG A 15 -15.82 2.44 9.82
CA ARG A 15 -15.94 3.29 11.01
C ARG A 15 -15.09 2.86 12.20
N TYR A 16 -14.28 1.82 12.08
CA TYR A 16 -13.24 1.51 13.05
C TYR A 16 -12.05 2.48 12.94
N SER A 17 -11.80 3.05 11.74
CA SER A 17 -10.90 4.19 11.55
C SER A 17 -11.62 5.51 11.83
N ASP A 18 -10.91 6.49 12.40
CA ASP A 18 -11.46 7.81 12.74
C ASP A 18 -11.95 8.58 11.51
N ASP A 19 -11.39 8.33 10.34
CA ASP A 19 -11.69 8.96 9.05
C ASP A 19 -12.61 8.10 8.15
N GLY A 20 -12.89 6.86 8.54
CA GLY A 20 -13.82 5.97 7.84
C GLY A 20 -15.28 6.38 8.03
N GLN A 21 -16.03 6.53 6.94
CA GLN A 21 -17.40 7.09 6.95
C GLN A 21 -18.49 6.01 6.86
N SER A 22 -18.17 4.82 6.39
CA SER A 22 -19.15 3.76 6.13
C SER A 22 -19.05 2.62 7.14
N THR A 23 -20.18 1.97 7.42
CA THR A 23 -20.20 0.75 8.22
C THR A 23 -19.68 -0.44 7.42
N LEU A 24 -19.28 -1.52 8.11
CA LEU A 24 -18.86 -2.77 7.46
C LEU A 24 -19.96 -3.30 6.51
N GLU A 25 -21.23 -3.27 6.93
CA GLU A 25 -22.36 -3.74 6.11
C GLU A 25 -22.51 -2.89 4.84
N ALA A 26 -22.38 -1.56 4.95
CA ALA A 26 -22.47 -0.68 3.79
C ALA A 26 -21.32 -0.92 2.81
N ASN A 27 -20.12 -1.18 3.30
CA ASN A 27 -18.97 -1.53 2.48
C ASN A 27 -19.16 -2.86 1.75
N LEU A 28 -19.68 -3.90 2.44
CA LEU A 28 -19.96 -5.19 1.81
C LEU A 28 -21.05 -5.10 0.73
N LEU A 29 -22.12 -4.33 0.99
CA LEU A 29 -23.16 -4.10 -0.01
C LEU A 29 -22.61 -3.36 -1.24
N ALA A 30 -21.75 -2.37 -1.04
CA ALA A 30 -21.10 -1.64 -2.14
C ALA A 30 -20.17 -2.57 -2.95
N ALA A 31 -19.39 -3.42 -2.29
CA ALA A 31 -18.54 -4.40 -2.94
C ALA A 31 -19.34 -5.40 -3.80
N GLU A 32 -20.47 -5.90 -3.29
CA GLU A 32 -21.38 -6.76 -4.05
C GLU A 32 -21.97 -6.03 -5.27
N HIS A 33 -22.39 -4.76 -5.12
CA HIS A 33 -22.90 -3.96 -6.23
C HIS A 33 -21.83 -3.63 -7.28
N ALA A 34 -20.57 -3.44 -6.86
CA ALA A 34 -19.43 -3.27 -7.75
C ALA A 34 -19.00 -4.56 -8.45
N GLY A 35 -19.58 -5.71 -8.08
CA GLY A 35 -19.23 -7.01 -8.63
C GLY A 35 -17.87 -7.53 -8.18
N LEU A 36 -17.39 -7.09 -7.02
CA LEU A 36 -16.15 -7.59 -6.45
C LEU A 36 -16.33 -9.05 -6.00
N ARG A 37 -15.29 -9.84 -6.18
CA ARG A 37 -15.20 -11.22 -5.64
C ARG A 37 -14.42 -11.28 -4.32
N ALA A 38 -13.62 -10.25 -4.01
CA ALA A 38 -12.94 -10.12 -2.73
C ALA A 38 -12.85 -8.65 -2.28
N ILE A 39 -12.94 -8.44 -0.97
CA ILE A 39 -12.71 -7.16 -0.31
C ILE A 39 -11.88 -7.41 0.96
N CYS A 40 -10.89 -6.58 1.22
CA CYS A 40 -10.20 -6.52 2.50
C CYS A 40 -10.66 -5.27 3.25
N LEU A 41 -11.33 -5.48 4.38
CA LEU A 41 -11.72 -4.42 5.29
C LEU A 41 -10.52 -4.10 6.17
N VAL A 42 -10.02 -2.88 6.04
CA VAL A 42 -8.75 -2.44 6.62
C VAL A 42 -8.99 -1.15 7.37
N ASP A 43 -8.59 -1.11 8.63
CA ASP A 43 -8.72 0.10 9.42
C ASP A 43 -7.39 0.50 10.08
N HIS A 44 -7.19 1.81 10.29
CA HIS A 44 -5.97 2.34 10.89
C HIS A 44 -5.79 1.85 12.32
N VAL A 45 -4.59 1.38 12.64
CA VAL A 45 -4.21 0.98 13.99
C VAL A 45 -3.00 1.75 14.49
N HIS A 46 -2.92 1.87 15.81
CA HIS A 46 -1.83 2.45 16.58
C HIS A 46 -1.46 1.51 17.71
N GLU A 47 -0.35 1.77 18.39
CA GLU A 47 0.15 0.95 19.51
C GLU A 47 -0.91 0.77 20.61
N ASP A 48 -1.78 1.75 20.83
CA ASP A 48 -2.83 1.72 21.85
C ASP A 48 -4.20 1.19 21.34
N THR A 49 -4.28 0.71 20.10
CA THR A 49 -5.53 0.17 19.52
C THR A 49 -5.95 -1.12 20.21
N THR A 50 -7.22 -1.18 20.63
CA THR A 50 -7.77 -2.34 21.37
C THR A 50 -8.90 -3.06 20.66
N TRP A 51 -9.47 -2.50 19.60
CA TRP A 51 -10.68 -3.00 18.93
C TRP A 51 -10.43 -4.03 17.82
N VAL A 52 -9.19 -4.41 17.52
CA VAL A 52 -8.88 -5.38 16.44
C VAL A 52 -9.64 -6.71 16.60
N PRO A 53 -9.76 -7.32 17.80
CA PRO A 53 -10.57 -8.52 17.97
C PRO A 53 -12.05 -8.29 17.63
N ASP A 54 -12.61 -7.13 17.99
CA ASP A 54 -14.01 -6.78 17.72
C ASP A 54 -14.25 -6.62 16.21
N LEU A 55 -13.30 -6.04 15.46
CA LEU A 55 -13.35 -5.95 14.00
C LEU A 55 -13.39 -7.36 13.38
N ILE A 56 -12.47 -8.25 13.80
CA ILE A 56 -12.38 -9.62 13.31
C ILE A 56 -13.72 -10.34 13.54
N ASP A 57 -14.25 -10.27 14.75
CA ASP A 57 -15.52 -10.90 15.11
C ASP A 57 -16.68 -10.32 14.30
N ALA A 58 -16.75 -8.99 14.16
CA ALA A 58 -17.78 -8.33 13.35
C ALA A 58 -17.76 -8.79 11.89
N VAL A 59 -16.57 -8.84 11.28
CA VAL A 59 -16.39 -9.30 9.89
C VAL A 59 -16.79 -10.78 9.75
N HIS A 60 -16.42 -11.64 10.69
CA HIS A 60 -16.79 -13.05 10.67
C HIS A 60 -18.30 -13.25 10.72
N HIS A 61 -19.05 -12.38 11.40
CA HIS A 61 -20.51 -12.43 11.44
C HIS A 61 -21.18 -11.91 10.17
N LEU A 62 -20.46 -11.12 9.36
CA LEU A 62 -20.97 -10.48 8.13
C LEU A 62 -20.63 -11.25 6.84
N ARG A 63 -20.23 -12.52 6.94
CA ARG A 63 -19.83 -13.34 5.78
C ARG A 63 -20.87 -13.32 4.66
N ARG A 64 -20.41 -13.28 3.43
CA ARG A 64 -21.21 -13.30 2.20
C ARG A 64 -20.91 -14.56 1.39
N ALA A 65 -21.95 -15.13 0.75
CA ALA A 65 -21.79 -16.41 0.04
C ALA A 65 -20.91 -16.31 -1.22
N GLN A 66 -20.87 -15.14 -1.87
CA GLN A 66 -20.17 -14.95 -3.14
C GLN A 66 -19.06 -13.88 -3.08
N LEU A 67 -18.88 -13.22 -1.95
CA LEU A 67 -17.84 -12.23 -1.71
C LEU A 67 -16.87 -12.77 -0.66
N ARG A 68 -15.60 -12.93 -1.03
CA ARG A 68 -14.55 -13.25 -0.08
C ARG A 68 -14.23 -12.00 0.74
N VAL A 69 -14.54 -12.04 2.03
CA VAL A 69 -14.29 -10.94 2.96
C VAL A 69 -13.04 -11.26 3.75
N LEU A 70 -12.07 -10.36 3.69
CA LEU A 70 -10.78 -10.41 4.38
C LEU A 70 -10.74 -9.29 5.42
N VAL A 71 -9.95 -9.51 6.47
CA VAL A 71 -9.69 -8.53 7.52
C VAL A 71 -8.23 -8.09 7.43
N GLY A 72 -8.02 -6.79 7.44
CA GLY A 72 -6.69 -6.20 7.52
C GLY A 72 -6.60 -5.11 8.58
N VAL A 73 -5.39 -4.68 8.84
CA VAL A 73 -5.10 -3.44 9.58
C VAL A 73 -4.07 -2.64 8.81
N GLU A 74 -4.17 -1.32 8.86
CA GLU A 74 -3.16 -0.42 8.29
C GLU A 74 -2.39 0.26 9.40
N THR A 75 -1.06 0.17 9.32
CA THR A 75 -0.14 0.70 10.33
C THR A 75 0.87 1.65 9.71
N GLU A 76 1.25 2.68 10.45
CA GLU A 76 2.30 3.61 10.05
C GLU A 76 3.69 3.01 10.26
N ILE A 77 4.59 3.24 9.30
CA ILE A 77 6.03 2.95 9.44
C ILE A 77 6.68 4.13 10.16
N LEU A 78 7.19 3.89 11.36
CA LEU A 78 7.61 4.95 12.28
C LEU A 78 9.06 5.43 12.11
N ASP A 79 9.95 4.57 11.59
CA ASP A 79 11.36 4.93 11.44
C ASP A 79 12.02 4.19 10.26
N ARG A 80 13.24 4.62 9.91
CA ARG A 80 14.04 4.02 8.83
C ARG A 80 14.29 2.53 9.00
N GLY A 81 14.33 2.03 10.24
CA GLY A 81 14.48 0.60 10.54
C GLY A 81 13.20 -0.21 10.34
N GLY A 82 12.09 0.43 9.94
CA GLY A 82 10.80 -0.20 9.67
C GLY A 82 10.02 -0.53 10.93
N ARG A 83 10.22 0.16 12.05
CA ARG A 83 9.38 0.03 13.25
C ARG A 83 7.95 0.44 12.91
N LEU A 84 6.98 -0.29 13.41
CA LEU A 84 5.56 -0.12 13.11
C LEU A 84 4.80 0.39 14.34
N ASP A 85 3.76 1.17 14.08
CA ASP A 85 2.79 1.62 15.09
C ASP A 85 1.67 0.58 15.23
N LEU A 86 2.02 -0.59 15.77
CA LEU A 86 1.12 -1.73 15.90
C LEU A 86 0.76 -1.99 17.38
N PRO A 87 -0.49 -2.39 17.66
CA PRO A 87 -0.86 -2.91 18.96
C PRO A 87 -0.15 -4.24 19.26
N ASP A 88 -0.15 -4.64 20.51
CA ASP A 88 0.51 -5.87 21.00
C ASP A 88 0.11 -7.13 20.23
N SER A 89 -1.10 -7.16 19.66
CA SER A 89 -1.59 -8.29 18.89
C SER A 89 -2.50 -7.87 17.75
N VAL A 90 -2.16 -8.36 16.57
CA VAL A 90 -3.00 -8.35 15.35
C VAL A 90 -3.32 -9.79 14.90
N ALA A 91 -3.31 -10.73 15.83
CA ALA A 91 -3.59 -12.13 15.55
C ALA A 91 -5.00 -12.31 14.97
N GLY A 92 -5.11 -13.01 13.85
CA GLY A 92 -6.38 -13.27 13.17
C GLY A 92 -6.71 -12.32 12.03
N VAL A 93 -5.91 -11.28 11.76
CA VAL A 93 -6.03 -10.52 10.51
C VAL A 93 -5.40 -11.31 9.36
N ASP A 94 -5.94 -11.14 8.16
CA ASP A 94 -5.41 -11.77 6.94
C ASP A 94 -4.20 -11.01 6.39
N TYR A 95 -4.17 -9.68 6.54
CA TYR A 95 -3.10 -8.80 6.03
C TYR A 95 -2.78 -7.64 6.97
N VAL A 96 -1.52 -7.22 6.95
CA VAL A 96 -1.05 -5.97 7.59
C VAL A 96 -0.57 -5.04 6.48
N LEU A 97 -1.25 -3.89 6.32
CA LEU A 97 -0.88 -2.86 5.38
C LEU A 97 0.15 -1.93 6.01
N LEU A 98 1.24 -1.70 5.30
CA LEU A 98 2.40 -0.92 5.74
C LEU A 98 2.41 0.43 5.02
N ALA A 99 2.11 1.51 5.74
CA ALA A 99 1.89 2.84 5.17
C ALA A 99 2.98 3.85 5.51
N ASP A 100 3.32 4.71 4.55
CA ASP A 100 4.25 5.85 4.70
C ASP A 100 3.48 7.18 4.88
N HIS A 101 2.64 7.29 5.91
CA HIS A 101 1.85 8.50 6.15
C HIS A 101 2.71 9.70 6.52
N GLN A 102 3.80 9.48 7.24
CA GLN A 102 4.84 10.44 7.58
C GLN A 102 6.22 9.93 7.13
N PHE A 103 7.20 10.80 7.08
CA PHE A 103 8.56 10.42 6.75
C PHE A 103 9.22 9.65 7.91
N PRO A 104 9.64 8.40 7.69
CA PRO A 104 10.15 7.53 8.75
C PRO A 104 11.66 7.78 9.01
N SER A 105 12.00 8.91 9.64
CA SER A 105 13.40 9.24 9.92
C SER A 105 14.02 8.33 10.98
N ASP A 106 15.35 8.35 11.11
CA ASP A 106 16.05 7.58 12.16
C ASP A 106 15.58 7.96 13.59
N ALA A 107 15.08 9.18 13.77
CA ALA A 107 14.60 9.69 15.05
C ALA A 107 13.08 9.50 15.27
N GLY A 108 12.38 8.93 14.29
CA GLY A 108 10.93 8.75 14.29
C GLY A 108 10.21 9.53 13.19
N PRO A 109 8.86 9.54 13.20
CA PRO A 109 8.06 10.13 12.14
C PRO A 109 8.25 11.65 12.05
N VAL A 110 8.39 12.13 10.81
CA VAL A 110 8.53 13.57 10.51
C VAL A 110 7.47 13.97 9.48
N SER A 111 6.74 15.06 9.75
CA SER A 111 5.71 15.52 8.84
C SER A 111 6.26 15.87 7.45
N ALA A 112 5.47 15.61 6.39
CA ALA A 112 5.82 15.96 5.02
C ALA A 112 6.19 17.46 4.86
N TYR A 113 5.49 18.34 5.61
CA TYR A 113 5.78 19.75 5.63
C TYR A 113 7.20 20.04 6.13
N SER A 114 7.63 19.40 7.21
CA SER A 114 8.97 19.55 7.78
C SER A 114 10.04 19.02 6.83
N VAL A 115 9.83 17.84 6.24
CA VAL A 115 10.77 17.25 5.25
C VAL A 115 10.93 18.17 4.04
N ARG A 116 9.82 18.70 3.50
CA ARG A 116 9.86 19.67 2.39
C ARG A 116 10.68 20.93 2.74
N ALA A 117 10.51 21.43 3.95
CA ALA A 117 11.29 22.57 4.43
C ALA A 117 12.78 22.24 4.59
N MET A 118 13.13 21.05 5.07
CA MET A 118 14.52 20.57 5.19
C MET A 118 15.18 20.39 3.82
N LEU A 119 14.46 19.82 2.84
CA LEU A 119 14.92 19.74 1.44
C LEU A 119 15.20 21.14 0.86
N ALA A 120 14.28 22.09 1.07
CA ALA A 120 14.44 23.46 0.58
C ALA A 120 15.65 24.21 1.20
N ARG A 121 16.07 23.82 2.42
CA ARG A 121 17.25 24.37 3.10
C ARG A 121 18.53 23.59 2.83
N GLY A 122 18.46 22.46 2.08
CA GLY A 122 19.62 21.60 1.84
C GLY A 122 20.08 20.80 3.07
N GLU A 123 19.22 20.63 4.06
CA GLU A 123 19.47 19.79 5.25
C GLU A 123 19.23 18.30 4.95
N LEU A 124 18.41 18.02 3.95
CA LEU A 124 18.19 16.72 3.32
C LEU A 124 18.37 16.87 1.81
N ASP A 125 18.73 15.79 1.15
CA ASP A 125 18.69 15.68 -0.32
C ASP A 125 17.63 14.64 -0.76
N ALA A 126 17.27 14.71 -2.02
CA ALA A 126 16.21 13.86 -2.58
C ALA A 126 16.58 12.37 -2.54
N GLU A 127 17.85 12.03 -2.80
CA GLU A 127 18.33 10.64 -2.80
C GLU A 127 18.23 10.03 -1.40
N GLY A 128 18.72 10.73 -0.38
CA GLY A 128 18.65 10.28 1.02
C GLY A 128 17.20 10.13 1.53
N VAL A 129 16.27 11.01 1.09
CA VAL A 129 14.84 10.87 1.43
C VAL A 129 14.26 9.61 0.82
N VAL A 130 14.53 9.33 -0.46
CA VAL A 130 14.00 8.14 -1.14
C VAL A 130 14.63 6.85 -0.61
N GLU A 131 15.96 6.86 -0.37
CA GLU A 131 16.64 5.72 0.27
C GLU A 131 16.04 5.39 1.64
N CYS A 132 15.83 6.41 2.47
CA CYS A 132 15.23 6.24 3.79
C CYS A 132 13.83 5.63 3.71
N LEU A 133 12.98 6.08 2.78
CA LEU A 133 11.66 5.49 2.56
C LEU A 133 11.74 4.02 2.15
N VAL A 134 12.61 3.68 1.20
CA VAL A 134 12.76 2.30 0.74
C VAL A 134 13.33 1.40 1.84
N ASP A 135 14.33 1.86 2.59
CA ASP A 135 14.87 1.12 3.75
C ASP A 135 13.77 0.82 4.77
N ALA A 136 12.97 1.84 5.12
CA ALA A 136 11.88 1.72 6.07
C ALA A 136 10.82 0.73 5.61
N ILE A 137 10.40 0.79 4.35
CA ILE A 137 9.42 -0.15 3.77
C ILE A 137 9.97 -1.58 3.79
N VAL A 138 11.21 -1.78 3.36
CA VAL A 138 11.83 -3.12 3.36
C VAL A 138 12.02 -3.65 4.78
N GLY A 139 12.41 -2.79 5.72
CA GLY A 139 12.52 -3.14 7.14
C GLY A 139 11.17 -3.53 7.75
N ALA A 140 10.11 -2.82 7.39
CA ALA A 140 8.74 -3.07 7.86
C ALA A 140 8.19 -4.42 7.40
N MET A 141 8.43 -4.81 6.14
CA MET A 141 8.00 -6.11 5.59
C MET A 141 8.50 -7.31 6.42
N ALA A 142 9.64 -7.17 7.08
CA ALA A 142 10.25 -8.23 7.88
C ALA A 142 9.59 -8.43 9.25
N ARG A 143 8.68 -7.54 9.64
CA ARG A 143 8.14 -7.46 11.01
C ARG A 143 6.77 -8.08 11.19
N VAL A 144 6.08 -8.37 10.09
CA VAL A 144 4.72 -8.90 10.10
C VAL A 144 4.57 -10.06 9.15
N GLU A 145 3.55 -10.88 9.37
CA GLU A 145 3.10 -11.90 8.44
C GLU A 145 2.15 -11.27 7.41
N HIS A 146 2.20 -11.74 6.17
CA HIS A 146 1.33 -11.29 5.07
C HIS A 146 1.28 -9.77 4.85
N PRO A 147 2.46 -9.10 4.70
CA PRO A 147 2.48 -7.66 4.48
C PRO A 147 1.95 -7.26 3.10
N ILE A 148 1.22 -6.14 3.07
CA ILE A 148 0.94 -5.37 1.86
C ILE A 148 1.61 -4.01 2.02
N VAL A 149 2.45 -3.59 1.08
CA VAL A 149 2.97 -2.23 1.04
C VAL A 149 1.87 -1.34 0.49
N ALA A 150 1.25 -0.55 1.36
CA ALA A 150 0.17 0.36 1.03
C ALA A 150 0.71 1.59 0.30
N HIS A 151 -0.01 2.03 -0.74
CA HIS A 151 0.26 3.26 -1.52
C HIS A 151 1.74 3.70 -1.56
N PRO A 152 2.69 2.83 -2.00
CA PRO A 152 4.11 3.10 -1.91
C PRO A 152 4.46 4.41 -2.63
N PHE A 153 5.28 5.23 -1.95
CA PHE A 153 5.71 6.54 -2.43
C PHE A 153 4.62 7.63 -2.46
N SER A 154 3.46 7.43 -1.82
CA SER A 154 2.41 8.44 -1.69
C SER A 154 2.91 9.73 -1.01
N LEU A 155 3.96 9.63 -0.20
CA LEU A 155 4.59 10.74 0.49
C LEU A 155 5.41 11.66 -0.44
N LEU A 156 6.00 11.14 -1.54
CA LEU A 156 6.92 11.91 -2.39
C LEU A 156 6.33 13.21 -2.93
N PRO A 157 5.11 13.26 -3.51
CA PRO A 157 4.52 14.52 -3.97
C PRO A 157 4.30 15.52 -2.84
N ARG A 158 4.03 15.06 -1.62
CA ARG A 158 3.80 15.90 -0.45
C ARG A 158 5.08 16.62 0.01
N VAL A 159 6.24 15.99 -0.21
CA VAL A 159 7.55 16.60 0.11
C VAL A 159 8.16 17.35 -1.08
N GLY A 160 7.50 17.35 -2.25
CA GLY A 160 7.96 18.04 -3.46
C GLY A 160 8.88 17.20 -4.35
N LEU A 161 8.86 15.89 -4.17
CA LEU A 161 9.53 14.89 -5.00
C LEU A 161 8.51 14.11 -5.82
N ASP A 162 8.99 13.22 -6.69
CA ASP A 162 8.18 12.28 -7.46
C ASP A 162 8.92 10.96 -7.66
N GLU A 163 8.28 10.00 -8.30
CA GLU A 163 8.83 8.66 -8.52
C GLU A 163 10.05 8.62 -9.46
N SER A 164 10.39 9.70 -10.19
CA SER A 164 11.62 9.78 -10.98
C SER A 164 12.88 9.80 -10.11
N HIS A 165 12.73 10.17 -8.84
CA HIS A 165 13.80 10.14 -7.84
C HIS A 165 14.07 8.72 -7.30
N VAL A 166 13.16 7.76 -7.53
CA VAL A 166 13.36 6.35 -7.15
C VAL A 166 14.22 5.68 -8.22
N SER A 167 15.49 5.46 -7.92
CA SER A 167 16.42 4.82 -8.84
C SER A 167 16.07 3.34 -9.10
N ASP A 168 16.51 2.80 -10.24
CA ASP A 168 16.27 1.38 -10.57
C ASP A 168 16.89 0.44 -9.53
N SER A 169 18.02 0.81 -8.93
CA SER A 169 18.64 0.04 -7.84
C SER A 169 17.78 -0.02 -6.58
N LEU A 170 17.08 1.06 -6.26
CA LEU A 170 16.13 1.11 -5.13
C LEU A 170 14.86 0.31 -5.44
N VAL A 171 14.37 0.36 -6.69
CA VAL A 171 13.25 -0.50 -7.12
C VAL A 171 13.62 -1.98 -7.02
N ASP A 172 14.83 -2.35 -7.45
CA ASP A 172 15.34 -3.72 -7.34
C ASP A 172 15.50 -4.15 -5.88
N TYR A 173 15.92 -3.25 -4.99
CA TYR A 173 16.04 -3.51 -3.57
C TYR A 173 14.66 -3.74 -2.93
N LEU A 174 13.70 -2.87 -3.21
CA LEU A 174 12.30 -3.02 -2.78
C LEU A 174 11.71 -4.36 -3.28
N ALA A 175 11.90 -4.67 -4.57
CA ALA A 175 11.40 -5.90 -5.17
C ALA A 175 12.01 -7.17 -4.54
N ARG A 176 13.31 -7.16 -4.22
CA ARG A 176 13.94 -8.25 -3.48
C ARG A 176 13.37 -8.41 -2.08
N GLY A 177 13.15 -7.28 -1.37
CA GLY A 177 12.48 -7.26 -0.05
C GLY A 177 11.10 -7.88 -0.13
N ALA A 178 10.25 -7.40 -1.04
CA ALA A 178 8.89 -7.88 -1.22
C ALA A 178 8.84 -9.39 -1.48
N ARG A 179 9.66 -9.90 -2.41
CA ARG A 179 9.72 -11.35 -2.67
C ARG A 179 10.22 -12.17 -1.48
N ARG A 180 11.23 -11.65 -0.77
CA ARG A 180 11.81 -12.34 0.39
C ARG A 180 10.80 -12.53 1.52
N HIS A 181 9.97 -11.52 1.74
CA HIS A 181 8.99 -11.50 2.82
C HIS A 181 7.58 -11.88 2.37
N GLY A 182 7.39 -12.27 1.10
CA GLY A 182 6.07 -12.60 0.56
C GLY A 182 5.11 -11.42 0.53
N ALA A 183 5.65 -10.19 0.50
CA ALA A 183 4.86 -8.98 0.50
C ALA A 183 4.17 -8.75 -0.84
N PHE A 184 2.91 -8.31 -0.78
CA PHE A 184 2.26 -7.68 -1.91
C PHE A 184 2.63 -6.18 -1.96
N VAL A 185 2.54 -5.60 -3.16
CA VAL A 185 2.63 -4.15 -3.33
C VAL A 185 1.33 -3.65 -3.92
N GLU A 186 0.75 -2.66 -3.28
CA GLU A 186 -0.53 -2.08 -3.68
C GLU A 186 -0.37 -1.13 -4.88
N LEU A 187 -1.34 -1.22 -5.80
CA LEU A 187 -1.69 -0.16 -6.74
C LEU A 187 -2.87 0.58 -6.14
N ASN A 188 -2.65 1.81 -5.72
CA ASN A 188 -3.62 2.58 -4.96
C ASN A 188 -4.36 3.60 -5.84
N GLU A 189 -5.69 3.53 -5.82
CA GLU A 189 -6.54 4.42 -6.61
C GLU A 189 -6.53 5.85 -6.08
N LYS A 190 -6.65 6.04 -4.77
CA LYS A 190 -6.76 7.35 -4.13
C LYS A 190 -5.50 8.19 -4.32
N TRP A 191 -4.33 7.59 -4.11
CA TRP A 191 -3.03 8.25 -4.23
C TRP A 191 -2.43 8.18 -5.64
N ASN A 192 -3.00 7.35 -6.53
CA ASN A 192 -2.50 7.16 -7.89
C ASN A 192 -1.02 6.73 -7.94
N CYS A 193 -0.67 5.78 -7.09
CA CYS A 193 0.69 5.24 -6.98
C CYS A 193 0.67 3.70 -6.77
N PRO A 194 1.78 3.01 -7.10
CA PRO A 194 2.90 3.51 -7.89
C PRO A 194 2.50 3.74 -9.35
N GLY A 195 3.27 4.62 -10.02
CA GLY A 195 3.07 4.93 -11.44
C GLY A 195 3.57 3.83 -12.38
N PRO A 196 3.28 3.96 -13.70
CA PRO A 196 3.50 2.90 -14.70
C PRO A 196 4.93 2.35 -14.75
N ARG A 197 5.95 3.18 -14.55
CA ARG A 197 7.36 2.76 -14.53
C ARG A 197 7.64 1.77 -13.41
N LEU A 198 7.21 2.11 -12.19
CA LEU A 198 7.42 1.27 -11.01
C LEU A 198 6.57 0.01 -11.07
N VAL A 199 5.31 0.10 -11.51
CA VAL A 199 4.44 -1.05 -11.75
C VAL A 199 5.11 -2.06 -12.68
N THR A 200 5.63 -1.57 -13.83
CA THR A 200 6.35 -2.43 -14.79
C THR A 200 7.57 -3.09 -14.17
N ALA A 201 8.40 -2.33 -13.46
CA ALA A 201 9.65 -2.84 -12.87
C ALA A 201 9.36 -3.88 -11.78
N LEU A 202 8.41 -3.61 -10.87
CA LEU A 202 8.00 -4.54 -9.81
C LEU A 202 7.40 -5.83 -10.38
N ALA A 203 6.49 -5.72 -11.38
CA ALA A 203 5.89 -6.87 -12.03
C ALA A 203 6.93 -7.75 -12.75
N ARG A 204 7.87 -7.13 -13.46
CA ARG A 204 9.00 -7.86 -14.12
C ARG A 204 9.90 -8.55 -13.11
N SER A 205 10.09 -7.94 -11.95
CA SER A 205 10.86 -8.52 -10.85
C SER A 205 10.11 -9.63 -10.10
N GLY A 206 8.88 -9.99 -10.53
CA GLY A 206 8.08 -11.06 -9.94
C GLY A 206 7.43 -10.72 -8.60
N VAL A 207 7.30 -9.43 -8.29
CA VAL A 207 6.51 -8.95 -7.14
C VAL A 207 5.03 -9.18 -7.40
N GLN A 208 4.30 -9.63 -6.40
CA GLN A 208 2.85 -9.74 -6.47
C GLN A 208 2.22 -8.37 -6.23
N LEU A 209 1.30 -7.97 -7.12
CA LEU A 209 0.63 -6.68 -7.06
C LEU A 209 -0.86 -6.88 -6.79
N VAL A 210 -1.43 -6.02 -5.97
CA VAL A 210 -2.87 -5.99 -5.63
C VAL A 210 -3.43 -4.59 -5.88
N ALA A 211 -4.74 -4.48 -6.09
CA ALA A 211 -5.41 -3.20 -6.21
C ALA A 211 -6.06 -2.80 -4.88
N GLY A 212 -5.96 -1.55 -4.50
CA GLY A 212 -6.64 -0.96 -3.35
C GLY A 212 -7.30 0.36 -3.73
N SER A 213 -8.58 0.51 -3.40
CA SER A 213 -9.28 1.78 -3.61
C SER A 213 -8.89 2.84 -2.57
N ASP A 214 -8.47 2.41 -1.39
CA ASP A 214 -8.27 3.25 -0.19
C ASP A 214 -9.56 4.06 0.11
N SER A 215 -10.67 3.32 0.00
CA SER A 215 -12.00 3.89 0.17
C SER A 215 -12.32 4.16 1.62
N HIS A 216 -12.69 5.40 1.92
CA HIS A 216 -13.21 5.83 3.22
C HIS A 216 -14.73 6.01 3.20
N HIS A 217 -15.35 5.86 2.03
CA HIS A 217 -16.80 5.90 1.85
C HIS A 217 -17.22 4.84 0.83
N CYS A 218 -18.33 4.14 1.09
CA CYS A 218 -18.78 3.00 0.29
C CYS A 218 -18.98 3.32 -1.21
N SER A 219 -19.16 4.59 -1.60
CA SER A 219 -19.34 4.98 -3.01
C SER A 219 -18.09 4.85 -3.88
N THR A 220 -16.91 4.68 -3.31
CA THR A 220 -15.64 4.57 -4.05
C THR A 220 -15.04 3.17 -4.03
N ILE A 221 -15.70 2.21 -3.39
CA ILE A 221 -15.27 0.81 -3.32
C ILE A 221 -15.32 0.19 -4.73
N GLY A 222 -14.21 -0.45 -5.13
CA GLY A 222 -14.09 -1.10 -6.43
C GLY A 222 -13.97 -0.13 -7.62
N VAL A 223 -13.79 1.18 -7.36
CA VAL A 223 -13.49 2.16 -8.40
C VAL A 223 -11.98 2.15 -8.64
N PHE A 224 -11.54 1.81 -9.86
CA PHE A 224 -10.13 1.62 -10.22
C PHE A 224 -9.79 2.29 -11.56
N ASP A 225 -10.21 3.55 -11.75
CA ASP A 225 -9.98 4.28 -13.00
C ASP A 225 -8.51 4.62 -13.22
N ARG A 226 -7.82 5.11 -12.17
CA ARG A 226 -6.40 5.47 -12.21
C ARG A 226 -5.51 4.23 -12.22
N VAL A 227 -5.83 3.24 -11.40
CA VAL A 227 -5.13 1.93 -11.41
C VAL A 227 -5.21 1.30 -12.79
N ARG A 228 -6.38 1.32 -13.44
CA ARG A 228 -6.56 0.81 -14.81
C ARG A 228 -5.71 1.56 -15.82
N ALA A 229 -5.70 2.90 -15.75
CA ALA A 229 -4.86 3.73 -16.62
C ALA A 229 -3.36 3.43 -16.44
N ASN A 230 -2.88 3.32 -15.19
CA ASN A 230 -1.50 2.96 -14.90
C ASN A 230 -1.12 1.57 -15.44
N LEU A 231 -2.01 0.59 -15.35
CA LEU A 231 -1.79 -0.74 -15.91
C LEU A 231 -1.73 -0.73 -17.44
N GLU A 232 -2.62 0.01 -18.11
CA GLU A 232 -2.60 0.16 -19.58
C GLU A 232 -1.31 0.83 -20.05
N ASP A 233 -0.86 1.87 -19.38
CA ASP A 233 0.39 2.57 -19.70
C ASP A 233 1.62 1.70 -19.38
N SER A 234 1.59 0.87 -18.34
CA SER A 234 2.63 -0.11 -18.02
C SER A 234 2.78 -1.15 -19.15
N VAL A 235 1.67 -1.67 -19.68
CA VAL A 235 1.68 -2.62 -20.80
C VAL A 235 2.22 -1.97 -22.07
N ARG A 236 1.83 -0.72 -22.34
CA ARG A 236 2.37 0.04 -23.49
C ARG A 236 3.86 0.29 -23.38
N ALA A 237 4.34 0.67 -22.18
CA ALA A 237 5.76 0.87 -21.93
C ALA A 237 6.56 -0.44 -22.12
N ASP A 238 5.99 -1.57 -21.71
CA ASP A 238 6.60 -2.91 -21.89
C ASP A 238 6.69 -3.31 -23.36
N MET A 239 5.71 -2.96 -24.18
CA MET A 239 5.70 -3.21 -25.62
C MET A 239 6.68 -2.32 -26.40
N LEU A 240 7.02 -1.13 -25.88
CA LEU A 240 7.90 -0.17 -26.54
C LEU A 240 9.40 -0.39 -26.23
N GLN A 241 9.74 -1.26 -25.28
CA GLN A 241 11.14 -1.59 -25.01
C GLN A 241 11.66 -2.61 -26.04
N PRO A 242 12.80 -2.34 -26.73
CA PRO A 242 13.35 -3.27 -27.67
C PRO A 242 13.76 -4.58 -26.98
N ALA A 243 13.59 -5.71 -27.68
CA ALA A 243 13.89 -7.08 -27.23
C ALA A 243 15.37 -7.34 -26.82
N ALA A 244 16.20 -6.32 -26.71
CA ALA A 244 17.64 -6.38 -26.48
C ALA A 244 18.08 -6.72 -25.04
N ALA A 245 17.16 -6.84 -24.08
CA ALA A 245 17.50 -7.13 -22.68
C ALA A 245 17.29 -8.59 -22.26
N GLN A 246 17.05 -9.53 -23.20
CA GLN A 246 16.84 -10.96 -22.88
C GLN A 246 18.07 -11.85 -23.14
N LEU A 247 19.23 -11.29 -23.47
CA LEU A 247 20.48 -12.02 -23.68
C LEU A 247 21.60 -11.36 -22.85
N ALA A 248 21.63 -11.59 -21.57
CA ALA A 248 22.85 -11.50 -20.75
C ALA A 248 22.70 -12.43 -19.53
#